data_81d5ac81ddb3b60173a88f1c88e4d4d7
#
_entry.id   81d5ac81ddb3b60173a88f1c88e4d4d7
#
_cell.length_a   1.000
_cell.length_b   1.000
_cell.length_c   1.000
_cell.angle_alpha   90.00
_cell.angle_beta   90.00
_cell.angle_gamma   90.00
#
_symmetry.space_group_name_H-M   'P 1'
#
loop_
_entity.id
_entity.type
_entity.pdbx_description
1 polymer ?
#
loop_
_entity_poly.entity_id
_entity_poly.type
_entity_poly.pdbx_seq_one_letter_code
_entity_poly.pdbx_strand_id
1 'polypeptide(L)'
;MDGGFPSIRSTCAYCGVGCGVRLTPTETGLLVSGDEAHPANFGKLCSKGSALGDTVGTEYRLPHPLIAGKKATWDDALQTVADKFRAAMEEHGPDACAFYVSGQLLTEDYYIANKLIKGFIGTANIDTNSRLCMASTVAGHKRAFGTDTVPGTYEDLDEADLVVLVGSNLAWCHPILHQRVLKAKRERGTKLVVIDPRRTASCDGADMHLKLDIGSDVALFNRLLARIAEDGAVDEAY
;
A
#
# COMPACT_ATOMS: atom_id res chain seq x y z
N MET A 1 29.96 -18.22 0.88
CA MET A 1 30.57 -18.18 2.23
C MET A 1 29.86 -17.07 2.96
N ASP A 2 29.00 -17.43 3.92
CA ASP A 2 28.21 -16.50 4.67
C ASP A 2 29.12 -15.73 5.62
N GLY A 3 29.28 -14.45 5.40
CA GLY A 3 30.22 -13.58 6.11
C GLY A 3 29.93 -13.33 7.59
N GLY A 4 29.46 -14.31 8.34
CA GLY A 4 29.38 -14.28 9.80
C GLY A 4 28.40 -13.28 10.43
N PHE A 5 27.69 -12.48 9.65
CA PHE A 5 26.69 -11.53 10.17
C PHE A 5 25.34 -12.20 10.36
N PRO A 6 24.65 -11.94 11.48
CA PRO A 6 23.31 -12.50 11.72
C PRO A 6 22.32 -11.90 10.73
N SER A 7 21.47 -12.75 10.15
CA SER A 7 20.35 -12.34 9.31
C SER A 7 19.22 -11.77 10.18
N ILE A 8 18.63 -10.66 9.74
CA ILE A 8 17.51 -9.98 10.40
C ILE A 8 16.25 -10.15 9.55
N ARG A 9 15.13 -10.48 10.19
CA ARG A 9 13.82 -10.49 9.53
C ARG A 9 13.24 -9.08 9.49
N SER A 10 12.64 -8.73 8.36
CA SER A 10 11.99 -7.44 8.16
C SER A 10 10.86 -7.57 7.13
N THR A 11 10.22 -6.46 6.83
CA THR A 11 9.17 -6.37 5.82
C THR A 11 9.66 -5.56 4.62
N CYS A 12 9.33 -6.01 3.42
CA CYS A 12 9.63 -5.28 2.18
C CYS A 12 8.89 -3.93 2.16
N ALA A 13 9.60 -2.86 1.84
CA ALA A 13 9.10 -1.49 1.91
C ALA A 13 8.32 -1.03 0.66
N TYR A 14 8.18 -1.87 -0.39
CA TYR A 14 7.69 -1.36 -1.68
C TYR A 14 6.18 -1.32 -1.83
N CYS A 15 5.46 -2.38 -1.50
CA CYS A 15 4.02 -2.39 -1.72
C CYS A 15 3.26 -3.04 -0.56
N GLY A 16 1.94 -2.86 -0.56
CA GLY A 16 1.04 -3.31 0.50
C GLY A 16 0.93 -4.83 0.66
N VAL A 17 1.58 -5.65 -0.17
CA VAL A 17 1.66 -7.10 0.06
C VAL A 17 2.34 -7.41 1.39
N GLY A 18 3.33 -6.58 1.80
CA GLY A 18 4.01 -6.75 3.08
C GLY A 18 4.87 -8.02 3.12
N CYS A 19 5.56 -8.35 2.01
CA CYS A 19 6.40 -9.54 1.92
C CYS A 19 7.45 -9.57 3.03
N GLY A 20 7.59 -10.71 3.72
CA GLY A 20 8.68 -10.94 4.66
C GLY A 20 10.00 -11.09 3.91
N VAL A 21 11.03 -10.40 4.40
CA VAL A 21 12.39 -10.45 3.88
C VAL A 21 13.38 -10.80 4.99
N ARG A 22 14.47 -11.43 4.60
CA ARG A 22 15.65 -11.64 5.45
C ARG A 22 16.77 -10.78 4.91
N LEU A 23 17.32 -9.95 5.77
CA LEU A 23 18.39 -9.00 5.48
C LEU A 23 19.67 -9.53 6.10
N THR A 24 20.66 -9.84 5.28
CA THR A 24 21.96 -10.32 5.74
C THR A 24 23.03 -9.32 5.32
N PRO A 25 23.64 -8.58 6.27
CA PRO A 25 24.77 -7.72 5.95
C PRO A 25 25.92 -8.53 5.33
N THR A 26 26.62 -7.93 4.40
CA THR A 26 27.83 -8.48 3.77
C THR A 26 28.92 -7.41 3.79
N GLU A 27 30.16 -7.79 3.48
CA GLU A 27 31.28 -6.83 3.38
C GLU A 27 31.03 -5.72 2.35
N THR A 28 30.21 -5.99 1.32
CA THR A 28 30.00 -5.09 0.19
C THR A 28 28.57 -4.50 0.14
N GLY A 29 27.69 -4.83 1.08
CA GLY A 29 26.32 -4.34 1.07
C GLY A 29 25.33 -5.20 1.86
N LEU A 30 24.14 -5.39 1.32
CA LEU A 30 23.04 -6.08 1.96
C LEU A 30 22.47 -7.16 1.03
N LEU A 31 22.60 -8.41 1.42
CA LEU A 31 21.91 -9.52 0.75
C LEU A 31 20.47 -9.58 1.22
N VAL A 32 19.53 -9.65 0.27
CA VAL A 32 18.10 -9.78 0.54
C VAL A 32 17.57 -11.10 0.01
N SER A 33 16.92 -11.87 0.86
CA SER A 33 16.19 -13.07 0.49
C SER A 33 14.77 -13.04 1.06
N GLY A 34 13.88 -13.88 0.54
CA GLY A 34 12.52 -13.99 1.09
C GLY A 34 12.52 -14.77 2.40
N ASP A 35 11.62 -14.39 3.30
CA ASP A 35 11.36 -15.16 4.52
C ASP A 35 10.35 -16.27 4.23
N GLU A 36 10.82 -17.52 4.23
CA GLU A 36 10.00 -18.71 3.92
C GLU A 36 8.86 -18.91 4.93
N ALA A 37 9.05 -18.46 6.17
CA ALA A 37 8.04 -18.58 7.21
C ALA A 37 6.99 -17.45 7.19
N HIS A 38 7.17 -16.44 6.35
CA HIS A 38 6.24 -15.29 6.32
C HIS A 38 4.99 -15.59 5.50
N PRO A 39 3.76 -15.42 6.07
CA PRO A 39 2.50 -15.87 5.44
C PRO A 39 2.11 -15.08 4.19
N ALA A 40 2.61 -13.88 3.98
CA ALA A 40 2.29 -13.09 2.81
C ALA A 40 2.95 -13.65 1.53
N ASN A 41 4.18 -14.16 1.62
CA ASN A 41 4.98 -14.49 0.44
C ASN A 41 5.68 -15.85 0.45
N PHE A 42 5.77 -16.55 1.58
CA PHE A 42 6.42 -17.86 1.69
C PHE A 42 7.78 -17.93 0.96
N GLY A 43 8.65 -16.97 1.25
CA GLY A 43 9.99 -16.86 0.66
C GLY A 43 10.04 -16.28 -0.75
N LYS A 44 8.92 -16.06 -1.43
CA LYS A 44 8.90 -15.50 -2.78
C LYS A 44 9.10 -14.00 -2.76
N LEU A 45 9.89 -13.50 -3.72
CA LEU A 45 10.07 -12.07 -3.95
C LEU A 45 9.80 -11.73 -5.42
N CYS A 46 9.31 -10.53 -5.66
CA CYS A 46 9.27 -9.94 -7.00
C CYS A 46 10.59 -9.19 -7.28
N SER A 47 10.77 -8.71 -8.51
CA SER A 47 11.97 -7.95 -8.90
C SER A 47 12.29 -6.77 -7.98
N LYS A 48 11.26 -6.04 -7.50
CA LYS A 48 11.44 -4.93 -6.55
C LYS A 48 11.96 -5.41 -5.19
N GLY A 49 11.34 -6.45 -4.65
CA GLY A 49 11.75 -7.01 -3.35
C GLY A 49 13.15 -7.60 -3.39
N SER A 50 13.53 -8.25 -4.50
CA SER A 50 14.88 -8.79 -4.68
C SER A 50 15.94 -7.70 -4.78
N ALA A 51 15.60 -6.53 -5.34
CA ALA A 51 16.49 -5.37 -5.47
C ALA A 51 16.48 -4.43 -4.24
N LEU A 52 15.82 -4.82 -3.15
CA LEU A 52 15.73 -3.97 -1.95
C LEU A 52 17.12 -3.63 -1.38
N GLY A 53 18.08 -4.54 -1.47
CA GLY A 53 19.46 -4.35 -1.02
C GLY A 53 20.17 -3.20 -1.74
N ASP A 54 19.85 -2.96 -3.00
CA ASP A 54 20.47 -1.91 -3.81
C ASP A 54 20.06 -0.51 -3.34
N THR A 55 19.01 -0.42 -2.52
CA THR A 55 18.46 0.87 -2.06
C THR A 55 19.10 1.41 -0.78
N VAL A 56 19.97 0.64 -0.11
CA VAL A 56 20.60 1.08 1.16
C VAL A 56 21.82 1.98 0.95
N GLY A 57 22.32 2.08 -0.28
CA GLY A 57 23.42 2.97 -0.63
C GLY A 57 23.06 4.45 -0.42
N THR A 58 24.08 5.28 -0.18
CA THR A 58 23.91 6.73 -0.01
C THR A 58 24.06 7.50 -1.31
N GLU A 59 24.44 6.84 -2.40
CA GLU A 59 24.56 7.45 -3.72
C GLU A 59 23.21 7.99 -4.19
N TYR A 60 23.19 9.19 -4.70
CA TYR A 60 21.98 9.94 -5.10
C TYR A 60 21.00 10.25 -3.96
N ARG A 61 21.39 10.10 -2.69
CA ARG A 61 20.59 10.52 -1.55
C ARG A 61 21.04 11.87 -1.02
N LEU A 62 20.10 12.59 -0.40
CA LEU A 62 20.37 13.79 0.38
C LEU A 62 20.61 13.41 1.85
N PRO A 63 21.85 13.15 2.30
CA PRO A 63 22.13 12.61 3.64
C PRO A 63 22.12 13.67 4.74
N HIS A 64 21.97 14.96 4.37
CA HIS A 64 22.00 16.07 5.30
C HIS A 64 20.88 17.05 5.00
N PRO A 65 20.32 17.74 6.02
CA PRO A 65 19.39 18.84 5.78
C PRO A 65 20.07 20.00 5.06
N LEU A 66 19.27 20.75 4.30
CA LEU A 66 19.68 21.99 3.65
C LEU A 66 18.81 23.15 4.15
N ILE A 67 19.46 24.25 4.54
CA ILE A 67 18.78 25.52 4.84
C ILE A 67 19.24 26.53 3.77
N ALA A 68 18.29 27.07 3.03
CA ALA A 68 18.55 27.98 1.91
C ALA A 68 19.60 27.45 0.90
N GLY A 69 19.53 26.14 0.62
CA GLY A 69 20.43 25.45 -0.32
C GLY A 69 21.80 25.11 0.25
N LYS A 70 22.10 25.45 1.50
CA LYS A 70 23.39 25.16 2.16
C LYS A 70 23.23 24.01 3.15
N LYS A 71 24.24 23.14 3.22
CA LYS A 71 24.30 22.05 4.20
C LYS A 71 24.20 22.61 5.62
N ALA A 72 23.33 22.02 6.42
CA ALA A 72 23.09 22.37 7.81
C ALA A 72 23.20 21.13 8.72
N THR A 73 23.31 21.36 10.02
CA THR A 73 23.15 20.31 11.02
C THR A 73 21.67 19.96 11.21
N TRP A 74 21.38 18.80 11.79
CA TRP A 74 20.01 18.45 12.16
C TRP A 74 19.44 19.39 13.22
N ASP A 75 20.25 19.82 14.19
CA ASP A 75 19.84 20.74 15.25
C ASP A 75 19.42 22.10 14.67
N ASP A 76 20.21 22.64 13.74
CA ASP A 76 19.88 23.92 13.09
C ASP A 76 18.61 23.80 12.23
N ALA A 77 18.45 22.68 11.54
CA ALA A 77 17.28 22.44 10.71
C ALA A 77 16.00 22.31 11.55
N LEU A 78 16.05 21.52 12.63
CA LEU A 78 14.93 21.33 13.54
C LEU A 78 14.58 22.63 14.26
N GLN A 79 15.59 23.40 14.72
CA GLN A 79 15.37 24.71 15.33
C GLN A 79 14.70 25.67 14.35
N THR A 80 15.18 25.71 13.07
CA THR A 80 14.58 26.55 12.03
C THR A 80 13.10 26.20 11.79
N VAL A 81 12.76 24.91 11.76
CA VAL A 81 11.37 24.44 11.61
C VAL A 81 10.54 24.87 12.82
N ALA A 82 11.04 24.61 14.04
CA ALA A 82 10.34 24.93 15.26
C ALA A 82 10.05 26.44 15.39
N ASP A 83 11.02 27.28 15.06
CA ASP A 83 10.86 28.73 15.13
C ASP A 83 9.83 29.24 14.11
N LYS A 84 9.82 28.68 12.90
CA LYS A 84 8.81 29.03 11.88
C LYS A 84 7.39 28.60 12.27
N PHE A 85 7.23 27.40 12.83
CA PHE A 85 5.94 26.98 13.36
C PHE A 85 5.48 27.88 14.51
N ARG A 86 6.38 28.19 15.44
CA ARG A 86 6.07 29.08 16.58
C ARG A 86 5.66 30.46 16.09
N ALA A 87 6.41 31.09 15.17
CA ALA A 87 6.08 32.39 14.62
C ALA A 87 4.69 32.39 13.92
N ALA A 88 4.41 31.35 13.13
CA ALA A 88 3.10 31.22 12.46
C ALA A 88 1.96 31.06 13.46
N MET A 89 2.15 30.31 14.53
CA MET A 89 1.14 30.15 15.59
C MET A 89 0.93 31.45 16.39
N GLU A 90 1.99 32.18 16.69
CA GLU A 90 1.93 33.46 17.40
C GLU A 90 1.22 34.54 16.57
N GLU A 91 1.43 34.58 15.26
CA GLU A 91 0.82 35.58 14.36
C GLU A 91 -0.60 35.24 13.94
N HIS A 92 -0.88 33.94 13.66
CA HIS A 92 -2.11 33.54 12.98
C HIS A 92 -2.90 32.45 13.74
N GLY A 93 -2.41 32.00 14.88
CA GLY A 93 -3.00 30.91 15.66
C GLY A 93 -2.62 29.50 15.15
N PRO A 94 -2.98 28.46 15.92
CA PRO A 94 -2.57 27.07 15.63
C PRO A 94 -3.09 26.54 14.29
N ASP A 95 -4.23 27.03 13.82
CA ASP A 95 -4.83 26.60 12.55
C ASP A 95 -4.07 27.07 11.30
N ALA A 96 -3.07 27.95 11.46
CA ALA A 96 -2.14 28.31 10.40
C ALA A 96 -1.12 27.18 10.09
N CYS A 97 -1.05 26.15 10.94
CA CYS A 97 -0.20 24.99 10.76
C CYS A 97 -0.99 23.80 10.25
N ALA A 98 -0.41 23.07 9.30
CA ALA A 98 -1.01 21.86 8.76
C ALA A 98 0.06 20.80 8.46
N PHE A 99 -0.31 19.52 8.63
CA PHE A 99 0.51 18.38 8.21
C PHE A 99 -0.18 17.65 7.08
N TYR A 100 0.53 17.49 5.97
CA TYR A 100 0.13 16.61 4.89
C TYR A 100 1.11 15.44 4.84
N VAL A 101 0.68 14.29 5.37
CA VAL A 101 1.55 13.13 5.55
C VAL A 101 1.40 12.12 4.42
N SER A 102 2.42 11.29 4.19
CA SER A 102 2.35 10.20 3.22
C SER A 102 1.44 9.07 3.71
N GLY A 103 0.76 8.37 2.80
CA GLY A 103 0.05 7.13 3.08
C GLY A 103 0.97 5.92 3.32
N GLN A 104 2.29 6.10 3.28
CA GLN A 104 3.30 5.03 3.40
C GLN A 104 4.31 5.28 4.53
N LEU A 105 3.88 5.94 5.58
CA LEU A 105 4.68 6.12 6.79
C LEU A 105 4.60 4.87 7.69
N LEU A 106 5.56 4.75 8.61
CA LEU A 106 5.46 3.79 9.69
C LEU A 106 4.32 4.18 10.65
N THR A 107 3.76 3.23 11.38
CA THR A 107 2.71 3.48 12.38
C THR A 107 3.15 4.49 13.42
N GLU A 108 4.41 4.42 13.84
CA GLU A 108 5.03 5.32 14.80
C GLU A 108 5.08 6.75 14.29
N ASP A 109 5.36 6.96 12.99
CA ASP A 109 5.39 8.29 12.37
C ASP A 109 4.00 8.93 12.38
N TYR A 110 2.94 8.18 12.05
CA TYR A 110 1.56 8.66 12.16
C TYR A 110 1.20 9.01 13.60
N TYR A 111 1.57 8.18 14.55
CA TYR A 111 1.31 8.44 15.96
C TYR A 111 1.97 9.74 16.44
N ILE A 112 3.26 9.92 16.14
CA ILE A 112 4.03 11.11 16.55
C ILE A 112 3.51 12.36 15.83
N ALA A 113 3.22 12.29 14.52
CA ALA A 113 2.67 13.41 13.78
C ALA A 113 1.31 13.85 14.34
N ASN A 114 0.40 12.91 14.62
CA ASN A 114 -0.89 13.23 15.23
C ASN A 114 -0.74 13.82 16.63
N LYS A 115 0.16 13.27 17.45
CA LYS A 115 0.43 13.78 18.80
C LYS A 115 0.98 15.21 18.74
N LEU A 116 1.92 15.49 17.83
CA LEU A 116 2.51 16.81 17.67
C LEU A 116 1.47 17.84 17.23
N ILE A 117 0.75 17.56 16.13
CA ILE A 117 -0.16 18.56 15.54
C ILE A 117 -1.39 18.80 16.43
N LYS A 118 -1.99 17.74 16.99
CA LYS A 118 -3.20 17.84 17.79
C LYS A 118 -2.92 18.17 19.25
N GLY A 119 -1.90 17.52 19.84
CA GLY A 119 -1.63 17.64 21.28
C GLY A 119 -0.75 18.82 21.65
N PHE A 120 0.17 19.25 20.81
CA PHE A 120 1.14 20.30 21.12
C PHE A 120 0.91 21.58 20.32
N ILE A 121 0.65 21.47 19.02
CA ILE A 121 0.32 22.64 18.18
C ILE A 121 -1.12 23.08 18.42
N GLY A 122 -2.05 22.13 18.61
CA GLY A 122 -3.42 22.41 19.00
C GLY A 122 -4.37 22.62 17.82
N THR A 123 -4.10 22.00 16.66
CA THR A 123 -5.00 21.99 15.52
C THR A 123 -5.30 20.58 15.01
N ALA A 124 -6.43 20.40 14.33
CA ALA A 124 -6.81 19.16 13.68
C ALA A 124 -6.34 19.06 12.22
N ASN A 125 -5.57 20.01 11.73
CA ASN A 125 -5.15 20.11 10.33
C ASN A 125 -4.06 19.09 9.98
N ILE A 126 -4.43 17.82 9.97
CA ILE A 126 -3.59 16.71 9.51
C ILE A 126 -4.40 15.80 8.59
N ASP A 127 -3.87 15.52 7.41
CA ASP A 127 -4.45 14.59 6.45
C ASP A 127 -3.38 13.92 5.61
N THR A 128 -3.78 12.98 4.78
CA THR A 128 -2.89 12.14 3.97
C THR A 128 -3.40 12.05 2.53
N ASN A 129 -2.49 11.69 1.61
CA ASN A 129 -2.85 11.44 0.21
C ASN A 129 -3.91 10.33 0.05
N SER A 130 -3.97 9.38 0.97
CA SER A 130 -4.99 8.31 0.98
C SER A 130 -6.42 8.86 1.05
N ARG A 131 -6.60 10.01 1.71
CA ARG A 131 -7.88 10.70 1.77
C ARG A 131 -8.42 11.04 0.38
N LEU A 132 -7.56 11.43 -0.55
CA LEU A 132 -7.93 11.80 -1.92
C LEU A 132 -8.05 10.57 -2.83
N CYS A 133 -7.13 9.61 -2.76
CA CYS A 133 -7.08 8.51 -3.71
C CYS A 133 -8.10 7.40 -3.42
N MET A 134 -8.56 7.22 -2.18
CA MET A 134 -9.52 6.16 -1.84
C MET A 134 -10.75 6.63 -1.06
N ALA A 135 -11.10 7.91 -1.15
CA ALA A 135 -12.25 8.47 -0.45
C ALA A 135 -13.57 7.75 -0.81
N SER A 136 -13.80 7.46 -2.08
CA SER A 136 -14.99 6.72 -2.55
C SER A 136 -14.98 5.27 -2.07
N THR A 137 -13.83 4.62 -2.07
CA THR A 137 -13.68 3.25 -1.55
C THR A 137 -13.97 3.18 -0.06
N VAL A 138 -13.42 4.12 0.72
CA VAL A 138 -13.72 4.25 2.17
C VAL A 138 -15.22 4.42 2.42
N ALA A 139 -15.86 5.31 1.68
CA ALA A 139 -17.30 5.53 1.79
C ALA A 139 -18.10 4.27 1.43
N GLY A 140 -17.70 3.55 0.38
CA GLY A 140 -18.29 2.29 -0.04
C GLY A 140 -18.13 1.18 1.02
N HIS A 141 -16.92 1.00 1.56
CA HIS A 141 -16.66 0.03 2.63
C HIS A 141 -17.48 0.32 3.89
N LYS A 142 -17.50 1.57 4.34
CA LYS A 142 -18.32 1.97 5.50
C LYS A 142 -19.80 1.73 5.28
N ARG A 143 -20.31 1.95 4.07
CA ARG A 143 -21.70 1.71 3.74
C ARG A 143 -22.04 0.22 3.70
N ALA A 144 -21.16 -0.62 3.13
CA ALA A 144 -21.39 -2.06 2.97
C ALA A 144 -21.10 -2.84 4.26
N PHE A 145 -20.03 -2.49 5.00
CA PHE A 145 -19.50 -3.29 6.11
C PHE A 145 -19.51 -2.55 7.46
N GLY A 146 -19.93 -1.29 7.50
CA GLY A 146 -19.93 -0.47 8.71
C GLY A 146 -18.55 0.08 9.11
N THR A 147 -17.49 -0.34 8.46
CA THR A 147 -16.10 0.03 8.78
C THR A 147 -15.23 0.15 7.53
N ASP A 148 -14.13 0.88 7.66
CA ASP A 148 -13.09 0.99 6.63
C ASP A 148 -12.00 -0.06 6.90
N THR A 149 -12.31 -1.31 6.63
CA THR A 149 -11.37 -2.43 6.76
C THR A 149 -11.46 -3.34 5.53
N VAL A 150 -10.36 -3.98 5.18
CA VAL A 150 -10.36 -5.04 4.17
C VAL A 150 -11.02 -6.28 4.78
N PRO A 151 -12.15 -6.77 4.23
CA PRO A 151 -12.93 -7.83 4.84
C PRO A 151 -12.35 -9.24 4.64
N GLY A 152 -11.31 -9.39 3.81
CA GLY A 152 -10.71 -10.68 3.48
C GLY A 152 -9.27 -10.83 3.97
N THR A 153 -8.74 -12.03 3.81
CA THR A 153 -7.35 -12.41 4.08
C THR A 153 -6.65 -12.85 2.79
N TYR A 154 -5.35 -13.09 2.85
CA TYR A 154 -4.61 -13.60 1.68
C TYR A 154 -4.99 -15.05 1.35
N GLU A 155 -5.42 -15.82 2.35
CA GLU A 155 -5.89 -17.19 2.19
C GLU A 155 -7.17 -17.26 1.34
N ASP A 156 -8.03 -16.23 1.40
CA ASP A 156 -9.23 -16.16 0.56
C ASP A 156 -8.88 -16.19 -0.94
N LEU A 157 -7.73 -15.64 -1.34
CA LEU A 157 -7.25 -15.71 -2.72
C LEU A 157 -6.83 -17.12 -3.14
N ASP A 158 -6.40 -17.93 -2.18
CA ASP A 158 -6.01 -19.32 -2.43
C ASP A 158 -7.25 -20.23 -2.51
N GLU A 159 -8.37 -19.87 -1.87
CA GLU A 159 -9.57 -20.70 -1.71
C GLU A 159 -10.75 -20.25 -2.58
N ALA A 160 -10.73 -19.05 -3.12
CA ALA A 160 -11.80 -18.52 -3.94
C ALA A 160 -12.02 -19.34 -5.22
N ASP A 161 -13.27 -19.58 -5.59
CA ASP A 161 -13.65 -20.18 -6.88
C ASP A 161 -13.64 -19.14 -8.02
N LEU A 162 -13.84 -17.87 -7.68
CA LEU A 162 -13.83 -16.74 -8.60
C LEU A 162 -13.09 -15.55 -7.99
N VAL A 163 -12.12 -15.01 -8.72
CA VAL A 163 -11.47 -13.75 -8.42
C VAL A 163 -11.79 -12.74 -9.52
N VAL A 164 -12.29 -11.56 -9.13
CA VAL A 164 -12.59 -10.47 -10.05
C VAL A 164 -11.66 -9.29 -9.75
N LEU A 165 -10.82 -8.92 -10.70
CA LEU A 165 -9.93 -7.76 -10.63
C LEU A 165 -10.58 -6.57 -11.33
N VAL A 166 -10.84 -5.49 -10.61
CA VAL A 166 -11.50 -4.29 -11.13
C VAL A 166 -10.52 -3.13 -11.11
N GLY A 167 -10.16 -2.60 -12.29
CA GLY A 167 -9.20 -1.51 -12.42
C GLY A 167 -7.83 -1.83 -11.81
N SER A 168 -7.44 -3.10 -11.80
CA SER A 168 -6.27 -3.60 -11.06
C SER A 168 -5.29 -4.31 -11.98
N ASN A 169 -4.08 -3.74 -12.11
CA ASN A 169 -2.95 -4.46 -12.69
C ASN A 169 -2.18 -5.22 -11.59
N LEU A 170 -2.82 -6.23 -11.01
CA LEU A 170 -2.29 -7.01 -9.89
C LEU A 170 -0.92 -7.64 -10.21
N ALA A 171 -0.70 -8.05 -11.46
CA ALA A 171 0.56 -8.63 -11.93
C ALA A 171 1.75 -7.69 -11.72
N TRP A 172 1.56 -6.37 -11.80
CA TRP A 172 2.61 -5.38 -11.60
C TRP A 172 2.59 -4.73 -10.23
N CYS A 173 1.38 -4.42 -9.72
CA CYS A 173 1.25 -3.69 -8.46
C CYS A 173 1.46 -4.58 -7.23
N HIS A 174 0.99 -5.84 -7.30
CA HIS A 174 1.09 -6.82 -6.21
C HIS A 174 1.48 -8.21 -6.76
N PRO A 175 2.70 -8.38 -7.31
CA PRO A 175 3.07 -9.58 -8.07
C PRO A 175 2.94 -10.88 -7.28
N ILE A 176 3.21 -10.85 -5.98
CA ILE A 176 3.13 -12.04 -5.14
C ILE A 176 1.68 -12.51 -4.95
N LEU A 177 0.74 -11.57 -4.77
CA LEU A 177 -0.69 -11.92 -4.72
C LEU A 177 -1.19 -12.43 -6.07
N HIS A 178 -0.73 -11.84 -7.17
CA HIS A 178 -1.04 -12.36 -8.51
C HIS A 178 -0.56 -13.81 -8.69
N GLN A 179 0.65 -14.13 -8.21
CA GLN A 179 1.15 -15.52 -8.23
C GLN A 179 0.27 -16.47 -7.40
N ARG A 180 -0.29 -16.03 -6.25
CA ARG A 180 -1.22 -16.84 -5.45
C ARG A 180 -2.48 -17.15 -6.24
N VAL A 181 -3.10 -16.12 -6.86
CA VAL A 181 -4.30 -16.30 -7.70
C VAL A 181 -4.02 -17.26 -8.87
N LEU A 182 -2.90 -17.11 -9.56
CA LEU A 182 -2.53 -18.01 -10.66
C LEU A 182 -2.22 -19.44 -10.18
N LYS A 183 -1.72 -19.60 -8.95
CA LYS A 183 -1.54 -20.91 -8.32
C LYS A 183 -2.90 -21.56 -8.05
N ALA A 184 -3.82 -20.84 -7.39
CA ALA A 184 -5.18 -21.32 -7.14
C ALA A 184 -5.91 -21.70 -8.44
N LYS A 185 -5.74 -20.89 -9.49
CA LYS A 185 -6.28 -21.22 -10.83
C LYS A 185 -5.74 -22.53 -11.38
N ARG A 186 -4.45 -22.81 -11.26
CA ARG A 186 -3.84 -24.06 -11.76
C ARG A 186 -4.23 -25.27 -10.92
N GLU A 187 -4.30 -25.13 -9.62
CA GLU A 187 -4.48 -26.25 -8.67
C GLU A 187 -5.94 -26.56 -8.37
N ARG A 188 -6.81 -25.55 -8.38
CA ARG A 188 -8.24 -25.67 -8.01
C ARG A 188 -9.20 -25.33 -9.14
N GLY A 189 -8.73 -24.71 -10.21
CA GLY A 189 -9.60 -24.26 -11.30
C GLY A 189 -10.26 -22.91 -11.04
N THR A 190 -9.80 -22.13 -10.04
CA THR A 190 -10.26 -20.76 -9.76
C THR A 190 -10.40 -19.96 -11.05
N LYS A 191 -11.54 -19.31 -11.24
CA LYS A 191 -11.78 -18.43 -12.38
C LYS A 191 -11.23 -17.03 -12.09
N LEU A 192 -10.61 -16.42 -13.10
CA LEU A 192 -10.08 -15.07 -13.02
C LEU A 192 -10.74 -14.19 -14.07
N VAL A 193 -11.44 -13.15 -13.62
CA VAL A 193 -12.04 -12.12 -14.47
C VAL A 193 -11.31 -10.80 -14.23
N VAL A 194 -10.94 -10.11 -15.31
CA VAL A 194 -10.34 -8.78 -15.25
C VAL A 194 -11.27 -7.77 -15.91
N ILE A 195 -11.63 -6.73 -15.16
CA ILE A 195 -12.43 -5.60 -15.63
C ILE A 195 -11.50 -4.39 -15.69
N ASP A 196 -11.07 -4.00 -16.89
CA ASP A 196 -10.11 -2.91 -17.07
C ASP A 196 -10.25 -2.37 -18.51
N PRO A 197 -10.24 -1.05 -18.73
CA PRO A 197 -10.27 -0.48 -20.08
C PRO A 197 -9.04 -0.86 -20.91
N ARG A 198 -7.93 -1.22 -20.24
CA ARG A 198 -6.70 -1.69 -20.90
C ARG A 198 -6.53 -3.18 -20.72
N ARG A 199 -5.93 -3.83 -21.73
CA ARG A 199 -5.40 -5.17 -21.53
C ARG A 199 -4.07 -5.09 -20.76
N THR A 200 -4.14 -5.25 -19.45
CA THR A 200 -2.97 -5.25 -18.57
C THR A 200 -2.32 -6.64 -18.52
N ALA A 201 -1.11 -6.74 -17.93
CA ALA A 201 -0.43 -8.02 -17.73
C ALA A 201 -1.26 -9.02 -16.88
N SER A 202 -2.17 -8.55 -16.04
CA SER A 202 -3.10 -9.41 -15.29
C SER A 202 -4.09 -10.15 -16.19
N CYS A 203 -4.36 -9.63 -17.40
CA CYS A 203 -5.25 -10.28 -18.35
C CYS A 203 -4.65 -11.54 -19.00
N ASP A 204 -3.33 -11.70 -18.99
CA ASP A 204 -2.67 -12.82 -19.65
C ASP A 204 -2.99 -14.18 -19.00
N GLY A 205 -3.30 -14.15 -17.70
CA GLY A 205 -3.75 -15.32 -16.95
C GLY A 205 -5.27 -15.41 -16.76
N ALA A 206 -6.05 -14.43 -17.26
CA ALA A 206 -7.48 -14.36 -17.02
C ALA A 206 -8.29 -15.30 -17.93
N ASP A 207 -9.43 -15.79 -17.40
CA ASP A 207 -10.44 -16.51 -18.18
C ASP A 207 -11.30 -15.54 -18.99
N MET A 208 -11.49 -14.31 -18.49
CA MET A 208 -12.29 -13.29 -19.12
C MET A 208 -11.68 -11.91 -18.89
N HIS A 209 -11.66 -11.08 -19.93
CA HIS A 209 -11.34 -9.66 -19.85
C HIS A 209 -12.54 -8.85 -20.35
N LEU A 210 -13.14 -8.08 -19.44
CA LEU A 210 -14.20 -7.14 -19.76
C LEU A 210 -13.58 -5.75 -19.96
N LYS A 211 -13.44 -5.36 -21.22
CA LYS A 211 -12.95 -4.04 -21.58
C LYS A 211 -14.11 -3.05 -21.51
N LEU A 212 -14.15 -2.28 -20.43
CA LEU A 212 -15.16 -1.24 -20.25
C LEU A 212 -14.63 0.13 -20.69
N ASP A 213 -15.52 1.01 -21.06
CA ASP A 213 -15.22 2.42 -21.21
C ASP A 213 -14.94 3.05 -19.84
N ILE A 214 -14.03 4.02 -19.80
CA ILE A 214 -13.69 4.75 -18.57
C ILE A 214 -14.93 5.38 -17.99
N GLY A 215 -15.17 5.16 -16.68
CA GLY A 215 -16.32 5.70 -15.94
C GLY A 215 -17.58 4.85 -16.03
N SER A 216 -17.55 3.65 -16.66
CA SER A 216 -18.74 2.78 -16.78
C SER A 216 -18.83 1.67 -15.72
N ASP A 217 -17.89 1.60 -14.77
CA ASP A 217 -17.87 0.57 -13.71
C ASP A 217 -19.16 0.53 -12.90
N VAL A 218 -19.66 1.70 -12.48
CA VAL A 218 -20.91 1.81 -11.70
C VAL A 218 -22.09 1.27 -12.48
N ALA A 219 -22.17 1.55 -13.79
CA ALA A 219 -23.26 1.05 -14.65
C ALA A 219 -23.22 -0.49 -14.73
N LEU A 220 -22.02 -1.08 -14.89
CA LEU A 220 -21.85 -2.53 -14.88
C LEU A 220 -22.33 -3.14 -13.55
N PHE A 221 -21.85 -2.63 -12.42
CA PHE A 221 -22.21 -3.20 -11.11
C PHE A 221 -23.69 -3.01 -10.78
N ASN A 222 -24.30 -1.87 -11.13
CA ASN A 222 -25.73 -1.69 -10.99
C ASN A 222 -26.53 -2.69 -11.85
N ARG A 223 -26.06 -2.97 -13.07
CA ARG A 223 -26.73 -3.96 -13.93
C ARG A 223 -26.55 -5.39 -13.39
N LEU A 224 -25.38 -5.72 -12.84
CA LEU A 224 -25.14 -7.01 -12.19
C LEU A 224 -26.07 -7.16 -10.97
N LEU A 225 -26.18 -6.13 -10.13
CA LEU A 225 -27.10 -6.15 -8.98
C LEU A 225 -28.56 -6.36 -9.41
N ALA A 226 -29.01 -5.61 -10.42
CA ALA A 226 -30.35 -5.78 -10.97
C ALA A 226 -30.56 -7.22 -11.51
N ARG A 227 -29.57 -7.78 -12.18
CA ARG A 227 -29.63 -9.14 -12.70
C ARG A 227 -29.73 -10.19 -11.60
N ILE A 228 -28.99 -10.06 -10.52
CA ILE A 228 -29.07 -10.93 -9.34
C ILE A 228 -30.50 -10.92 -8.77
N ALA A 229 -31.11 -9.75 -8.67
CA ALA A 229 -32.48 -9.60 -8.20
C ALA A 229 -33.49 -10.23 -9.20
N GLU A 230 -33.33 -9.97 -10.51
CA GLU A 230 -34.17 -10.55 -11.57
C GLU A 230 -34.12 -12.09 -11.56
N ASP A 231 -32.98 -12.68 -11.30
CA ASP A 231 -32.75 -14.12 -11.26
C ASP A 231 -33.21 -14.76 -9.92
N GLY A 232 -33.69 -13.99 -8.95
CA GLY A 232 -34.07 -14.45 -7.62
C GLY A 232 -32.90 -14.99 -6.79
N ALA A 233 -31.67 -14.55 -7.08
CA ALA A 233 -30.46 -14.98 -6.40
C ALA A 233 -30.05 -14.04 -5.25
N VAL A 234 -31.01 -13.28 -4.70
CA VAL A 234 -30.79 -12.44 -3.51
C VAL A 234 -30.83 -13.33 -2.28
N ASP A 235 -29.82 -13.23 -1.44
CA ASP A 235 -29.83 -13.83 -0.10
C ASP A 235 -30.59 -12.91 0.84
N GLU A 236 -31.84 -13.28 1.17
CA GLU A 236 -32.72 -12.48 2.04
C GLU A 236 -32.28 -12.52 3.52
N ALA A 237 -31.40 -13.44 3.89
CA ALA A 237 -30.88 -13.53 5.26
C ALA A 237 -29.66 -12.62 5.49
N TYR A 238 -29.00 -12.20 4.42
CA TYR A 238 -27.85 -11.31 4.44
C TYR A 238 -28.30 -9.85 4.36
#